data_f6c618bab111bcfe52855d5523827582
#
_entry.id   f6c618bab111bcfe52855d5523827582
#
_cell.length_a   1.000
_cell.length_b   1.000
_cell.length_c   1.000
_cell.angle_alpha   90.00
_cell.angle_beta   90.00
_cell.angle_gamma   90.00
#
_symmetry.space_group_name_H-M   'P 1'
#
loop_
_entity.id
_entity.type
_entity.pdbx_description
1 polymer ?
#
loop_
_entity_poly.entity_id
_entity_poly.type
_entity_poly.pdbx_seq_one_letter_code
_entity_poly.pdbx_strand_id
1 'polypeptide(L)'
;YQLSKITANYFIQLHCNIKTKYFQEIIYFFSKKMALKYIASNPSDDDVVFIHSFFVCYYYLKFRKKKQKTILVLHNNGDTFKMYRTYYRALEKSSYYKTLLSYEEYVLENVDRINFVSESSRNRFLELHPSVPSEIVSFIHNGVDDIPYTKHEKVHDPIEICCVASITERKGQRFIVDALASFNRDCMPNVHFTIVGDGTIRLELENIVRKCGLESYISFVGISNNVPGLLSKSDIFILPSEDEGLPMSILEAMREGLPIVSTAVGGIPEMVEDGVNGIFIRPSTEGVLNFLHRINDYDWCLLGYKARKTYENKFSSKVMILNYCNLLKK
;
A
#
# COMPACT_ATOMS: atom_id res chain seq x y z
N TYR A 1 -7.27 11.94 11.45
CA TYR A 1 -7.12 10.73 10.61
C TYR A 1 -7.59 10.96 9.16
N GLN A 2 -8.68 11.73 8.93
CA GLN A 2 -9.14 12.05 7.57
C GLN A 2 -8.26 13.09 6.85
N LEU A 3 -7.65 14.03 7.56
CA LEU A 3 -6.79 15.06 6.97
C LEU A 3 -5.47 14.50 6.39
N SER A 4 -4.92 13.40 6.95
CA SER A 4 -3.70 12.78 6.43
C SER A 4 -3.92 11.99 5.13
N LYS A 5 -5.09 11.36 4.96
CA LYS A 5 -5.45 10.68 3.69
C LYS A 5 -5.71 11.67 2.56
N ILE A 6 -6.40 12.78 2.85
CA ILE A 6 -6.70 13.83 1.85
C ILE A 6 -5.41 14.53 1.40
N THR A 7 -4.50 14.84 2.33
CA THR A 7 -3.23 15.47 1.98
C THR A 7 -2.31 14.54 1.20
N ALA A 8 -2.18 13.27 1.57
CA ALA A 8 -1.35 12.31 0.83
C ALA A 8 -1.86 12.10 -0.61
N ASN A 9 -3.16 11.90 -0.81
CA ASN A 9 -3.73 11.72 -2.15
C ASN A 9 -3.71 13.01 -3.00
N TYR A 10 -3.93 14.17 -2.40
CA TYR A 10 -3.83 15.46 -3.09
C TYR A 10 -2.39 15.76 -3.51
N PHE A 11 -1.41 15.36 -2.69
CA PHE A 11 0.02 15.49 -3.00
C PHE A 11 0.48 14.54 -4.11
N ILE A 12 -0.07 13.33 -4.20
CA ILE A 12 0.24 12.40 -5.30
C ILE A 12 -0.30 12.94 -6.64
N GLN A 13 -1.48 13.55 -6.67
CA GLN A 13 -2.02 14.18 -7.89
C GLN A 13 -1.26 15.43 -8.34
N LEU A 14 -0.77 16.25 -7.40
CA LEU A 14 0.10 17.40 -7.71
C LEU A 14 1.49 16.97 -8.22
N HIS A 15 1.92 15.73 -7.93
CA HIS A 15 3.21 15.18 -8.33
C HIS A 15 3.44 15.16 -9.84
N CYS A 16 2.38 14.98 -10.62
CA CYS A 16 2.50 14.79 -12.07
C CYS A 16 2.76 16.10 -12.86
N ASN A 17 2.56 17.28 -12.25
CA ASN A 17 2.55 18.56 -12.98
C ASN A 17 3.50 19.65 -12.48
N ILE A 18 4.23 19.44 -11.38
CA ILE A 18 5.10 20.47 -10.80
C ILE A 18 6.57 20.08 -10.91
N LYS A 19 7.41 20.98 -11.46
CA LYS A 19 8.86 20.82 -11.50
C LYS A 19 9.40 20.50 -10.08
N THR A 20 10.24 19.49 -9.97
CA THR A 20 10.77 18.82 -8.77
C THR A 20 11.07 19.73 -7.57
N LYS A 21 11.62 20.92 -7.79
CA LYS A 21 12.01 21.88 -6.74
C LYS A 21 10.82 22.44 -5.96
N TYR A 22 9.74 22.83 -6.65
CA TYR A 22 8.55 23.40 -6.01
C TYR A 22 7.76 22.39 -5.20
N PHE A 23 7.72 21.14 -5.65
CA PHE A 23 7.04 20.08 -4.93
C PHE A 23 7.70 19.78 -3.57
N GLN A 24 9.02 19.81 -3.52
CA GLN A 24 9.81 19.59 -2.32
C GLN A 24 9.59 20.71 -1.29
N GLU A 25 9.59 21.96 -1.74
CA GLU A 25 9.30 23.11 -0.89
C GLU A 25 7.88 23.03 -0.30
N ILE A 26 6.91 22.53 -1.07
CA ILE A 26 5.53 22.32 -0.62
C ILE A 26 5.46 21.23 0.46
N ILE A 27 6.08 20.06 0.25
CA ILE A 27 6.13 18.99 1.27
C ILE A 27 6.76 19.50 2.56
N TYR A 28 7.87 20.22 2.48
CA TYR A 28 8.53 20.76 3.65
C TYR A 28 7.68 21.79 4.36
N PHE A 29 7.07 22.70 3.62
CA PHE A 29 6.20 23.72 4.20
C PHE A 29 5.04 23.10 4.98
N PHE A 30 4.32 22.14 4.40
CA PHE A 30 3.20 21.49 5.07
C PHE A 30 3.64 20.59 6.22
N SER A 31 4.71 19.83 6.06
CA SER A 31 5.25 18.98 7.13
C SER A 31 5.71 19.80 8.32
N LYS A 32 6.41 20.91 8.07
CA LYS A 32 6.80 21.87 9.10
C LYS A 32 5.58 22.51 9.79
N LYS A 33 4.59 22.94 9.01
CA LYS A 33 3.35 23.53 9.54
C LYS A 33 2.58 22.55 10.42
N MET A 34 2.49 21.28 10.04
CA MET A 34 1.85 20.23 10.84
C MET A 34 2.57 20.02 12.17
N ALA A 35 3.89 19.87 12.13
CA ALA A 35 4.71 19.70 13.35
C ALA A 35 4.56 20.90 14.28
N LEU A 36 4.67 22.12 13.77
CA LEU A 36 4.54 23.34 14.58
C LEU A 36 3.12 23.51 15.15
N LYS A 37 2.07 23.11 14.41
CA LYS A 37 0.69 23.16 14.91
C LYS A 37 0.48 22.21 16.09
N TYR A 38 1.04 20.99 16.03
CA TYR A 38 0.99 20.06 17.16
C TYR A 38 1.77 20.60 18.37
N ILE A 39 2.99 21.10 18.16
CA ILE A 39 3.82 21.68 19.24
C ILE A 39 3.09 22.87 19.91
N ALA A 40 2.40 23.70 19.11
CA ALA A 40 1.64 24.86 19.63
C ALA A 40 0.40 24.46 20.42
N SER A 41 -0.13 23.26 20.27
CA SER A 41 -1.23 22.74 21.11
C SER A 41 -0.79 22.38 22.53
N ASN A 42 0.51 22.55 22.85
CA ASN A 42 1.10 22.32 24.15
C ASN A 42 0.76 20.92 24.75
N PRO A 43 1.08 19.83 24.04
CA PRO A 43 0.78 18.48 24.48
C PRO A 43 1.47 18.16 25.82
N SER A 44 0.96 17.17 26.58
CA SER A 44 1.54 16.73 27.84
C SER A 44 2.94 16.13 27.64
N ASP A 45 3.80 16.23 28.66
CA ASP A 45 5.11 15.57 28.65
C ASP A 45 5.00 14.04 28.64
N ASP A 46 3.91 13.51 29.19
CA ASP A 46 3.61 12.08 29.27
C ASP A 46 2.99 11.52 27.97
N ASP A 47 2.66 12.38 27.00
CA ASP A 47 2.10 11.93 25.73
C ASP A 47 3.13 11.13 24.92
N VAL A 48 2.68 10.05 24.30
CA VAL A 48 3.45 9.33 23.29
C VAL A 48 3.03 9.82 21.90
N VAL A 49 3.99 10.30 21.12
CA VAL A 49 3.73 10.93 19.83
C VAL A 49 3.97 9.94 18.70
N PHE A 50 2.88 9.53 18.04
CA PHE A 50 2.95 8.70 16.83
C PHE A 50 3.00 9.59 15.59
N ILE A 51 4.03 9.42 14.75
CA ILE A 51 4.24 10.22 13.56
C ILE A 51 4.32 9.30 12.33
N HIS A 52 3.37 9.45 11.41
CA HIS A 52 3.25 8.63 10.20
C HIS A 52 3.90 9.26 8.96
N SER A 53 4.76 10.25 9.15
CA SER A 53 5.47 10.93 8.08
C SER A 53 6.88 11.25 8.50
N PHE A 54 7.84 10.83 7.69
CA PHE A 54 9.26 11.08 7.92
C PHE A 54 9.58 12.58 8.09
N PHE A 55 9.11 13.44 7.19
CA PHE A 55 9.36 14.88 7.24
C PHE A 55 8.66 15.58 8.41
N VAL A 56 7.46 15.14 8.78
CA VAL A 56 6.78 15.66 9.98
C VAL A 56 7.59 15.29 11.22
N CYS A 57 8.14 14.07 11.27
CA CYS A 57 9.01 13.61 12.36
C CYS A 57 10.27 14.46 12.47
N TYR A 58 10.98 14.71 11.37
CA TYR A 58 12.14 15.59 11.34
C TYR A 58 11.84 16.97 11.95
N TYR A 59 10.80 17.64 11.46
CA TYR A 59 10.44 18.96 11.97
C TYR A 59 9.93 18.94 13.40
N TYR A 60 9.19 17.91 13.79
CA TYR A 60 8.77 17.75 15.19
C TYR A 60 9.98 17.60 16.10
N LEU A 61 10.88 16.69 15.84
CA LEU A 61 12.09 16.47 16.64
C LEU A 61 12.97 17.73 16.71
N LYS A 62 13.07 18.47 15.61
CA LYS A 62 13.88 19.71 15.54
C LYS A 62 13.30 20.87 16.34
N PHE A 63 11.97 20.99 16.44
CA PHE A 63 11.31 22.15 17.05
C PHE A 63 10.56 21.85 18.34
N ARG A 64 10.48 20.57 18.76
CA ARG A 64 9.81 20.20 20.02
C ARG A 64 10.46 20.91 21.20
N LYS A 65 9.62 21.39 22.13
CA LYS A 65 10.07 22.03 23.37
C LYS A 65 10.17 21.03 24.53
N LYS A 66 9.47 19.93 24.44
CA LYS A 66 9.35 18.86 25.44
C LYS A 66 9.87 17.54 24.86
N LYS A 67 10.47 16.73 25.72
CA LYS A 67 11.04 15.43 25.31
C LYS A 67 10.01 14.32 25.49
N GLN A 68 8.98 14.32 24.63
CA GLN A 68 7.97 13.26 24.61
C GLN A 68 8.52 12.01 23.89
N LYS A 69 8.07 10.81 24.33
CA LYS A 69 8.40 9.56 23.63
C LYS A 69 7.83 9.61 22.20
N THR A 70 8.69 9.47 21.22
CA THR A 70 8.36 9.61 19.80
C THR A 70 8.49 8.28 19.06
N ILE A 71 7.43 7.89 18.39
CA ILE A 71 7.38 6.67 17.56
C ILE A 71 7.14 7.09 16.12
N LEU A 72 8.13 6.86 15.24
CA LEU A 72 7.99 7.05 13.81
C LEU A 72 7.40 5.78 13.18
N VAL A 73 6.24 5.89 12.54
CA VAL A 73 5.60 4.78 11.83
C VAL A 73 5.80 4.96 10.33
N LEU A 74 6.47 4.00 9.70
CA LEU A 74 6.81 4.04 8.27
C LEU A 74 5.98 3.02 7.49
N HIS A 75 5.34 3.50 6.41
CA HIS A 75 4.46 2.73 5.52
C HIS A 75 5.12 2.36 4.19
N ASN A 76 6.44 2.46 4.12
CA ASN A 76 7.25 2.12 2.95
C ASN A 76 7.83 0.69 3.08
N ASN A 77 8.60 0.28 2.09
CA ASN A 77 9.26 -1.03 2.03
C ASN A 77 10.63 -1.09 2.75
N GLY A 78 10.85 -0.24 3.75
CA GLY A 78 12.11 -0.19 4.50
C GLY A 78 13.18 0.75 3.92
N ASP A 79 12.98 1.30 2.72
CA ASP A 79 13.86 2.29 2.10
C ASP A 79 13.13 3.64 2.02
N THR A 80 13.46 4.57 2.90
CA THR A 80 12.76 5.85 3.07
C THR A 80 12.70 6.66 1.79
N PHE A 81 13.75 6.62 0.97
CA PHE A 81 13.86 7.47 -0.22
C PHE A 81 13.84 6.70 -1.55
N LYS A 82 13.56 5.38 -1.55
CA LYS A 82 13.48 4.57 -2.78
C LYS A 82 12.55 5.19 -3.82
N MET A 83 11.36 5.58 -3.40
CA MET A 83 10.37 6.19 -4.30
C MET A 83 10.93 7.48 -4.95
N TYR A 84 11.62 8.32 -4.19
CA TYR A 84 12.23 9.54 -4.72
C TYR A 84 13.32 9.22 -5.75
N ARG A 85 14.18 8.24 -5.48
CA ARG A 85 15.23 7.81 -6.43
C ARG A 85 14.64 7.20 -7.71
N THR A 86 13.58 6.42 -7.57
CA THR A 86 12.91 5.79 -8.72
C THR A 86 12.30 6.82 -9.66
N TYR A 87 11.61 7.83 -9.14
CA TYR A 87 10.97 8.86 -9.97
C TYR A 87 11.95 9.94 -10.45
N TYR A 88 13.04 10.16 -9.73
CA TYR A 88 14.00 11.24 -10.00
C TYR A 88 15.44 10.71 -10.04
N ARG A 89 15.80 10.01 -11.12
CA ARG A 89 17.12 9.36 -11.27
C ARG A 89 18.32 10.32 -11.09
N ALA A 90 18.16 11.62 -11.41
CA ALA A 90 19.20 12.62 -11.18
C ALA A 90 19.32 13.06 -9.71
N LEU A 91 18.40 12.64 -8.83
CA LEU A 91 18.35 13.06 -7.43
C LEU A 91 19.60 12.65 -6.67
N GLU A 92 20.08 11.41 -6.83
CA GLU A 92 21.22 10.87 -6.09
C GLU A 92 22.52 11.69 -6.27
N LYS A 93 22.67 12.35 -7.42
CA LYS A 93 23.81 13.22 -7.73
C LYS A 93 23.63 14.66 -7.28
N SER A 94 22.49 15.00 -6.70
CA SER A 94 22.14 16.37 -6.32
C SER A 94 22.56 16.71 -4.89
N SER A 95 22.85 17.99 -4.64
CA SER A 95 23.04 18.51 -3.27
C SER A 95 21.81 18.31 -2.39
N TYR A 96 20.65 18.26 -3.01
CA TYR A 96 19.38 18.00 -2.35
C TYR A 96 19.30 16.60 -1.74
N TYR A 97 19.82 15.58 -2.43
CA TYR A 97 19.84 14.21 -1.86
C TYR A 97 20.70 14.14 -0.60
N LYS A 98 21.83 14.88 -0.58
CA LYS A 98 22.65 15.01 0.65
C LYS A 98 21.86 15.63 1.80
N THR A 99 21.00 16.61 1.51
CA THR A 99 20.09 17.20 2.50
C THR A 99 19.06 16.20 3.01
N LEU A 100 18.50 15.34 2.14
CA LEU A 100 17.58 14.28 2.56
C LEU A 100 18.27 13.28 3.50
N LEU A 101 19.49 12.88 3.18
CA LEU A 101 20.28 11.97 4.02
C LEU A 101 20.59 12.60 5.38
N SER A 102 20.94 13.90 5.45
CA SER A 102 21.16 14.58 6.73
C SER A 102 19.87 14.68 7.58
N TYR A 103 18.69 14.75 6.95
CA TYR A 103 17.42 14.69 7.68
C TYR A 103 17.15 13.29 8.22
N GLU A 104 17.53 12.26 7.45
CA GLU A 104 17.41 10.87 7.87
C GLU A 104 18.30 10.59 9.07
N GLU A 105 19.57 10.92 8.99
CA GLU A 105 20.54 10.82 10.09
C GLU A 105 20.01 11.49 11.35
N TYR A 106 19.56 12.76 11.25
CA TYR A 106 19.01 13.49 12.38
C TYR A 106 17.77 12.79 12.99
N VAL A 107 16.87 12.24 12.17
CA VAL A 107 15.69 11.53 12.68
C VAL A 107 16.10 10.24 13.38
N LEU A 108 17.01 9.47 12.79
CA LEU A 108 17.49 8.19 13.35
C LEU A 108 18.21 8.35 14.68
N GLU A 109 18.93 9.46 14.87
CA GLU A 109 19.62 9.79 16.13
C GLU A 109 18.67 10.29 17.24
N ASN A 110 17.51 10.84 16.87
CA ASN A 110 16.65 11.58 17.83
C ASN A 110 15.27 10.96 18.06
N VAL A 111 14.89 9.92 17.31
CA VAL A 111 13.62 9.21 17.51
C VAL A 111 13.79 8.10 18.55
N ASP A 112 12.77 7.90 19.40
CA ASP A 112 12.86 6.87 20.45
C ASP A 112 12.55 5.47 19.89
N ARG A 113 11.65 5.36 18.89
CA ARG A 113 11.32 4.10 18.23
C ARG A 113 10.92 4.32 16.78
N ILE A 114 11.22 3.31 15.95
CA ILE A 114 10.79 3.22 14.56
C ILE A 114 9.92 1.97 14.43
N ASN A 115 8.72 2.11 13.87
CA ASN A 115 7.82 0.99 13.62
C ASN A 115 7.48 0.90 12.13
N PHE A 116 7.68 -0.27 11.55
CA PHE A 116 7.30 -0.58 10.18
C PHE A 116 5.94 -1.30 10.15
N VAL A 117 5.28 -1.31 9.00
CA VAL A 117 3.99 -2.00 8.82
C VAL A 117 4.14 -3.46 8.40
N SER A 118 5.37 -3.92 8.16
CA SER A 118 5.71 -5.31 7.83
C SER A 118 7.08 -5.69 8.36
N GLU A 119 7.29 -6.97 8.62
CA GLU A 119 8.59 -7.52 9.02
C GLU A 119 9.63 -7.38 7.90
N SER A 120 9.22 -7.63 6.66
CA SER A 120 10.04 -7.44 5.47
C SER A 120 10.60 -6.03 5.37
N SER A 121 9.75 -5.00 5.60
CA SER A 121 10.19 -3.60 5.59
C SER A 121 11.14 -3.28 6.73
N ARG A 122 10.88 -3.82 7.93
CA ARG A 122 11.79 -3.71 9.09
C ARG A 122 13.15 -4.30 8.79
N ASN A 123 13.20 -5.53 8.29
CA ASN A 123 14.44 -6.23 8.04
C ASN A 123 15.26 -5.53 6.95
N ARG A 124 14.62 -5.11 5.86
CA ARG A 124 15.27 -4.32 4.81
C ARG A 124 15.82 -3.00 5.34
N PHE A 125 15.11 -2.31 6.23
CA PHE A 125 15.59 -1.08 6.85
C PHE A 125 16.87 -1.33 7.67
N LEU A 126 16.90 -2.40 8.48
CA LEU A 126 18.07 -2.75 9.28
C LEU A 126 19.28 -3.15 8.41
N GLU A 127 19.06 -3.80 7.26
CA GLU A 127 20.12 -4.06 6.27
C GLU A 127 20.71 -2.77 5.69
N LEU A 128 19.88 -1.76 5.43
CA LEU A 128 20.31 -0.47 4.88
C LEU A 128 20.94 0.45 5.94
N HIS A 129 20.58 0.28 7.21
CA HIS A 129 21.02 1.09 8.34
C HIS A 129 21.60 0.24 9.48
N PRO A 130 22.73 -0.46 9.26
CA PRO A 130 23.31 -1.38 10.24
C PRO A 130 23.79 -0.71 11.53
N SER A 131 23.93 0.61 11.55
CA SER A 131 24.28 1.41 12.74
C SER A 131 23.09 1.70 13.66
N VAL A 132 21.86 1.48 13.19
CA VAL A 132 20.65 1.71 13.99
C VAL A 132 20.42 0.51 14.93
N PRO A 133 20.31 0.71 16.26
CA PRO A 133 20.04 -0.37 17.19
C PRO A 133 18.73 -1.10 16.87
N SER A 134 18.79 -2.42 16.75
CA SER A 134 17.60 -3.24 16.39
C SER A 134 16.49 -3.15 17.45
N GLU A 135 16.82 -2.82 18.69
CA GLU A 135 15.91 -2.71 19.82
C GLU A 135 14.90 -1.56 19.67
N ILE A 136 15.27 -0.51 18.94
CA ILE A 136 14.36 0.61 18.67
C ILE A 136 13.54 0.42 17.40
N VAL A 137 13.80 -0.64 16.60
CA VAL A 137 13.13 -0.90 15.34
C VAL A 137 12.20 -2.11 15.48
N SER A 138 10.92 -1.89 15.28
CA SER A 138 9.86 -2.89 15.39
C SER A 138 8.99 -2.92 14.14
N PHE A 139 8.10 -3.91 14.08
CA PHE A 139 7.00 -3.88 13.12
C PHE A 139 5.68 -4.22 13.80
N ILE A 140 4.61 -3.63 13.29
CA ILE A 140 3.22 -3.95 13.64
C ILE A 140 2.43 -3.84 12.35
N HIS A 141 1.79 -4.93 11.97
CA HIS A 141 0.94 -4.94 10.78
C HIS A 141 -0.19 -3.94 10.88
N ASN A 142 -0.52 -3.29 9.78
CA ASN A 142 -1.75 -2.50 9.68
C ASN A 142 -2.95 -3.40 9.90
N GLY A 143 -4.00 -2.83 10.48
CA GLY A 143 -5.29 -3.49 10.64
C GLY A 143 -6.41 -2.62 10.08
N VAL A 144 -7.49 -3.25 9.65
CA VAL A 144 -8.73 -2.58 9.24
C VAL A 144 -9.88 -2.99 10.17
N ASP A 145 -10.86 -2.10 10.31
CA ASP A 145 -12.04 -2.39 11.12
C ASP A 145 -12.87 -3.49 10.48
N ASP A 146 -13.44 -4.33 11.31
CA ASP A 146 -14.30 -5.40 10.86
C ASP A 146 -15.66 -4.88 10.39
N ILE A 147 -16.26 -5.63 9.48
CA ILE A 147 -17.59 -5.36 8.94
C ILE A 147 -18.40 -6.67 8.91
N PRO A 148 -19.74 -6.60 8.85
CA PRO A 148 -20.56 -7.78 8.63
C PRO A 148 -20.09 -8.56 7.39
N TYR A 149 -19.88 -9.85 7.55
CA TYR A 149 -19.36 -10.74 6.53
C TYR A 149 -20.35 -11.85 6.22
N THR A 150 -20.59 -12.07 4.94
CA THR A 150 -21.35 -13.24 4.44
C THR A 150 -20.42 -14.08 3.60
N LYS A 151 -20.31 -15.37 3.92
CA LYS A 151 -19.44 -16.29 3.17
C LYS A 151 -19.92 -16.43 1.72
N HIS A 152 -18.98 -16.31 0.78
CA HIS A 152 -19.24 -16.62 -0.62
C HIS A 152 -19.37 -18.14 -0.79
N GLU A 153 -20.48 -18.60 -1.34
CA GLU A 153 -20.75 -20.04 -1.55
C GLU A 153 -20.46 -20.49 -2.98
N LYS A 154 -20.45 -19.56 -3.93
CA LYS A 154 -20.13 -19.78 -5.33
C LYS A 154 -19.61 -18.49 -5.97
N VAL A 155 -18.84 -18.62 -7.04
CA VAL A 155 -18.38 -17.50 -7.88
C VAL A 155 -19.45 -17.07 -8.87
N HIS A 156 -19.35 -15.83 -9.34
CA HIS A 156 -20.22 -15.29 -10.37
C HIS A 156 -19.91 -15.90 -11.75
N ASP A 157 -20.80 -15.68 -12.70
CA ASP A 157 -20.64 -16.02 -14.11
C ASP A 157 -21.06 -14.80 -14.95
N PRO A 158 -20.11 -14.02 -15.49
CA PRO A 158 -18.64 -14.17 -15.45
C PRO A 158 -18.03 -14.02 -14.04
N ILE A 159 -16.79 -14.54 -13.86
CA ILE A 159 -16.04 -14.36 -12.61
C ILE A 159 -15.66 -12.88 -12.45
N GLU A 160 -16.06 -12.27 -11.34
CA GLU A 160 -15.81 -10.86 -11.03
C GLU A 160 -14.49 -10.67 -10.29
N ILE A 161 -13.54 -9.95 -10.88
CA ILE A 161 -12.20 -9.73 -10.34
C ILE A 161 -11.99 -8.24 -10.05
N CYS A 162 -11.68 -7.88 -8.80
CA CYS A 162 -11.48 -6.50 -8.39
C CYS A 162 -10.01 -6.17 -8.16
N CYS A 163 -9.59 -4.98 -8.63
CA CYS A 163 -8.27 -4.39 -8.36
C CYS A 163 -8.46 -3.00 -7.77
N VAL A 164 -8.06 -2.78 -6.52
CA VAL A 164 -8.17 -1.48 -5.84
C VAL A 164 -6.78 -0.93 -5.57
N ALA A 165 -6.34 0.06 -6.34
CA ALA A 165 -5.05 0.72 -6.16
C ALA A 165 -4.98 2.04 -6.95
N SER A 166 -3.97 2.89 -6.68
CA SER A 166 -3.59 3.96 -7.62
C SER A 166 -3.16 3.34 -8.96
N ILE A 167 -3.61 3.91 -10.08
CA ILE A 167 -3.32 3.37 -11.42
C ILE A 167 -1.97 3.89 -11.91
N THR A 168 -0.92 3.12 -11.62
CA THR A 168 0.48 3.47 -11.93
C THR A 168 1.22 2.24 -12.41
N GLU A 169 2.36 2.41 -13.12
CA GLU A 169 3.17 1.27 -13.58
C GLU A 169 3.47 0.29 -12.45
N ARG A 170 3.93 0.78 -11.31
CA ARG A 170 4.30 -0.03 -10.13
C ARG A 170 3.18 -0.94 -9.62
N LYS A 171 1.91 -0.56 -9.81
CA LYS A 171 0.75 -1.33 -9.32
C LYS A 171 0.28 -2.44 -10.27
N GLY A 172 0.84 -2.46 -11.49
CA GLY A 172 0.72 -3.58 -12.41
C GLY A 172 -0.64 -3.73 -13.11
N GLN A 173 -1.54 -2.72 -13.06
CA GLN A 173 -2.81 -2.79 -13.82
C GLN A 173 -2.56 -2.91 -15.33
N ARG A 174 -1.42 -2.42 -15.83
CA ARG A 174 -0.98 -2.64 -17.21
C ARG A 174 -0.89 -4.12 -17.54
N PHE A 175 -0.35 -4.95 -16.65
CA PHE A 175 -0.23 -6.40 -16.91
C PHE A 175 -1.60 -7.07 -17.10
N ILE A 176 -2.65 -6.57 -16.42
CA ILE A 176 -4.02 -7.06 -16.59
C ILE A 176 -4.54 -6.71 -18.00
N VAL A 177 -4.40 -5.43 -18.40
CA VAL A 177 -4.87 -4.95 -19.70
C VAL A 177 -4.13 -5.65 -20.85
N ASP A 178 -2.80 -5.72 -20.75
CA ASP A 178 -1.95 -6.34 -21.79
C ASP A 178 -2.20 -7.86 -21.88
N ALA A 179 -2.45 -8.53 -20.75
CA ALA A 179 -2.81 -9.95 -20.73
C ALA A 179 -4.11 -10.19 -21.48
N LEU A 180 -5.18 -9.44 -21.18
CA LEU A 180 -6.45 -9.58 -21.91
C LEU A 180 -6.33 -9.21 -23.38
N ALA A 181 -5.53 -8.18 -23.72
CA ALA A 181 -5.30 -7.76 -25.10
C ALA A 181 -4.54 -8.82 -25.93
N SER A 182 -3.82 -9.73 -25.29
CA SER A 182 -3.07 -10.80 -25.97
C SER A 182 -3.88 -12.09 -26.18
N PHE A 183 -5.08 -12.22 -25.60
CA PHE A 183 -5.96 -13.36 -25.88
C PHE A 183 -6.53 -13.30 -27.28
N ASN A 184 -6.67 -14.48 -27.92
CA ASN A 184 -7.53 -14.61 -29.09
C ASN A 184 -9.00 -14.45 -28.67
N ARG A 185 -9.79 -13.71 -29.42
CA ARG A 185 -11.21 -13.44 -29.13
C ARG A 185 -12.05 -14.72 -28.91
N ASP A 186 -11.73 -15.77 -29.62
CA ASP A 186 -12.44 -17.07 -29.53
C ASP A 186 -12.08 -17.84 -28.24
N CYS A 187 -11.03 -17.42 -27.52
CA CYS A 187 -10.50 -18.07 -26.33
C CYS A 187 -10.49 -17.14 -25.11
N MET A 188 -11.27 -16.07 -25.13
CA MET A 188 -11.34 -15.12 -23.99
C MET A 188 -11.84 -15.82 -22.73
N PRO A 189 -11.19 -15.61 -21.60
CA PRO A 189 -11.69 -16.13 -20.32
C PRO A 189 -13.02 -15.45 -19.96
N ASN A 190 -13.91 -16.19 -19.33
CA ASN A 190 -15.18 -15.66 -18.85
C ASN A 190 -15.03 -14.91 -17.53
N VAL A 191 -14.44 -13.73 -17.61
CA VAL A 191 -14.10 -12.87 -16.49
C VAL A 191 -14.49 -11.42 -16.74
N HIS A 192 -14.72 -10.66 -15.68
CA HIS A 192 -14.81 -9.21 -15.72
C HIS A 192 -13.94 -8.57 -14.65
N PHE A 193 -13.12 -7.59 -15.05
CA PHE A 193 -12.25 -6.85 -14.14
C PHE A 193 -12.84 -5.49 -13.77
N THR A 194 -12.99 -5.22 -12.50
CA THR A 194 -13.33 -3.91 -11.95
C THR A 194 -12.06 -3.24 -11.38
N ILE A 195 -11.54 -2.23 -12.09
CA ILE A 195 -10.35 -1.46 -11.67
C ILE A 195 -10.80 -0.18 -10.97
N VAL A 196 -10.49 -0.09 -9.67
CA VAL A 196 -10.88 1.01 -8.79
C VAL A 196 -9.66 1.84 -8.42
N GLY A 197 -9.71 3.13 -8.70
CA GLY A 197 -8.64 4.09 -8.43
C GLY A 197 -8.43 5.07 -9.57
N ASP A 198 -7.41 5.90 -9.42
CA ASP A 198 -6.98 6.85 -10.44
C ASP A 198 -5.44 6.96 -10.44
N GLY A 199 -4.86 7.49 -11.50
CA GLY A 199 -3.41 7.65 -11.57
C GLY A 199 -2.87 7.96 -12.95
N THR A 200 -1.54 7.98 -13.03
CA THR A 200 -0.81 8.56 -14.18
C THR A 200 -1.01 7.83 -15.50
N ILE A 201 -1.31 6.53 -15.45
CA ILE A 201 -1.44 5.70 -16.66
C ILE A 201 -2.90 5.32 -16.98
N ARG A 202 -3.88 5.81 -16.19
CA ARG A 202 -5.29 5.44 -16.37
C ARG A 202 -5.80 5.69 -17.78
N LEU A 203 -5.64 6.93 -18.29
CA LEU A 203 -6.12 7.30 -19.64
C LEU A 203 -5.47 6.47 -20.74
N GLU A 204 -4.20 6.12 -20.56
CA GLU A 204 -3.49 5.24 -21.50
C GLU A 204 -4.11 3.84 -21.51
N LEU A 205 -4.35 3.25 -20.32
CA LEU A 205 -4.98 1.93 -20.22
C LEU A 205 -6.41 1.90 -20.77
N GLU A 206 -7.22 2.92 -20.46
CA GLU A 206 -8.57 3.06 -21.05
C GLU A 206 -8.53 3.15 -22.57
N ASN A 207 -7.50 3.80 -23.15
CA ASN A 207 -7.31 3.87 -24.61
C ASN A 207 -6.95 2.50 -25.20
N ILE A 208 -6.11 1.70 -24.53
CA ILE A 208 -5.77 0.34 -24.96
C ILE A 208 -7.03 -0.54 -24.94
N VAL A 209 -7.79 -0.50 -23.84
CA VAL A 209 -9.05 -1.26 -23.70
C VAL A 209 -10.00 -0.97 -24.86
N ARG A 210 -10.23 0.31 -25.19
CA ARG A 210 -11.08 0.71 -26.33
C ARG A 210 -10.53 0.24 -27.67
N LYS A 211 -9.23 0.41 -27.92
CA LYS A 211 -8.60 -0.02 -29.18
C LYS A 211 -8.67 -1.53 -29.40
N CYS A 212 -8.59 -2.29 -28.31
CA CYS A 212 -8.65 -3.75 -28.35
C CYS A 212 -10.08 -4.31 -28.23
N GLY A 213 -11.11 -3.46 -28.02
CA GLY A 213 -12.51 -3.88 -27.85
C GLY A 213 -12.71 -4.74 -26.60
N LEU A 214 -12.09 -4.33 -25.46
CA LEU A 214 -12.10 -5.07 -24.20
C LEU A 214 -13.07 -4.48 -23.16
N GLU A 215 -13.96 -3.56 -23.57
CA GLU A 215 -14.86 -2.85 -22.66
C GLU A 215 -15.84 -3.77 -21.92
N SER A 216 -16.15 -4.94 -22.46
CA SER A 216 -16.95 -5.96 -21.78
C SER A 216 -16.18 -6.77 -20.75
N TYR A 217 -14.84 -6.68 -20.71
CA TYR A 217 -13.96 -7.42 -19.81
C TYR A 217 -13.32 -6.56 -18.74
N ILE A 218 -13.28 -5.23 -18.93
CA ILE A 218 -12.61 -4.30 -17.98
C ILE A 218 -13.44 -3.04 -17.82
N SER A 219 -13.72 -2.69 -16.56
CA SER A 219 -14.34 -1.44 -16.16
C SER A 219 -13.41 -0.61 -15.28
N PHE A 220 -13.22 0.68 -15.61
CA PHE A 220 -12.49 1.66 -14.78
C PHE A 220 -13.50 2.52 -13.99
N VAL A 221 -13.60 2.30 -12.69
CA VAL A 221 -14.57 2.98 -11.82
C VAL A 221 -14.09 4.38 -11.40
N GLY A 222 -12.77 4.61 -11.41
CA GLY A 222 -12.18 5.81 -10.82
C GLY A 222 -12.06 5.72 -9.30
N ILE A 223 -11.90 6.87 -8.63
CA ILE A 223 -11.85 6.93 -7.16
C ILE A 223 -13.26 6.66 -6.61
N SER A 224 -13.38 5.69 -5.70
CA SER A 224 -14.65 5.33 -5.08
C SER A 224 -14.60 5.52 -3.56
N ASN A 225 -15.68 6.04 -2.99
CA ASN A 225 -15.90 6.08 -1.54
C ASN A 225 -16.59 4.80 -1.02
N ASN A 226 -16.99 3.89 -1.92
CA ASN A 226 -17.67 2.65 -1.58
C ASN A 226 -16.84 1.42 -2.02
N VAL A 227 -15.56 1.38 -1.61
CA VAL A 227 -14.70 0.22 -1.87
C VAL A 227 -15.27 -1.08 -1.29
N PRO A 228 -15.82 -1.11 -0.05
CA PRO A 228 -16.43 -2.33 0.48
C PRO A 228 -17.55 -2.87 -0.40
N GLY A 229 -18.43 -2.01 -0.90
CA GLY A 229 -19.53 -2.43 -1.78
C GLY A 229 -19.10 -2.90 -3.17
N LEU A 230 -17.89 -2.55 -3.62
CA LEU A 230 -17.31 -3.09 -4.85
C LEU A 230 -16.65 -4.45 -4.58
N LEU A 231 -15.90 -4.57 -3.48
CA LEU A 231 -15.27 -5.83 -3.07
C LEU A 231 -16.32 -6.92 -2.77
N SER A 232 -17.43 -6.58 -2.09
CA SER A 232 -18.49 -7.55 -1.77
C SER A 232 -19.22 -8.14 -2.98
N LYS A 233 -19.07 -7.52 -4.16
CA LYS A 233 -19.63 -8.01 -5.45
C LYS A 233 -18.62 -8.75 -6.29
N SER A 234 -17.41 -8.94 -5.79
CA SER A 234 -16.31 -9.59 -6.50
C SER A 234 -16.07 -11.00 -5.97
N ASP A 235 -15.47 -11.84 -6.78
CA ASP A 235 -15.08 -13.21 -6.43
C ASP A 235 -13.62 -13.31 -6.08
N ILE A 236 -12.77 -12.48 -6.71
CA ILE A 236 -11.32 -12.50 -6.58
C ILE A 236 -10.81 -11.07 -6.46
N PHE A 237 -9.82 -10.87 -5.61
CA PHE A 237 -9.04 -9.64 -5.57
C PHE A 237 -7.68 -9.84 -6.23
N ILE A 238 -7.29 -8.94 -7.15
CA ILE A 238 -5.98 -8.99 -7.81
C ILE A 238 -5.17 -7.72 -7.57
N LEU A 239 -3.88 -7.88 -7.25
CA LEU A 239 -2.93 -6.77 -7.14
C LEU A 239 -1.54 -7.23 -7.63
N PRO A 240 -1.22 -7.10 -8.95
CA PRO A 240 0.03 -7.58 -9.53
C PRO A 240 1.17 -6.55 -9.40
N SER A 241 1.36 -5.99 -8.22
CA SER A 241 2.34 -4.92 -7.94
C SER A 241 3.78 -5.40 -8.04
N GLU A 242 4.68 -4.49 -8.42
CA GLU A 242 6.14 -4.72 -8.44
C GLU A 242 6.80 -4.41 -7.09
N ASP A 243 6.16 -3.61 -6.22
CA ASP A 243 6.72 -3.18 -4.94
C ASP A 243 5.62 -2.70 -3.98
N GLU A 244 5.61 -3.22 -2.75
CA GLU A 244 4.66 -2.89 -1.69
C GLU A 244 5.32 -2.86 -0.30
N GLY A 245 4.72 -2.08 0.61
CA GLY A 245 4.98 -2.22 2.04
C GLY A 245 4.06 -3.28 2.65
N LEU A 246 2.84 -2.86 3.01
CA LEU A 246 1.72 -3.74 3.39
C LEU A 246 0.43 -3.13 2.79
N PRO A 247 -0.05 -3.62 1.64
CA PRO A 247 -1.14 -2.98 0.90
C PRO A 247 -2.48 -3.10 1.64
N MET A 248 -3.05 -1.94 2.00
CA MET A 248 -4.34 -1.87 2.70
C MET A 248 -5.48 -2.49 1.91
N SER A 249 -5.44 -2.39 0.58
CA SER A 249 -6.47 -2.97 -0.29
C SER A 249 -6.54 -4.50 -0.24
N ILE A 250 -5.40 -5.17 0.01
CA ILE A 250 -5.39 -6.62 0.29
C ILE A 250 -6.09 -6.91 1.63
N LEU A 251 -5.82 -6.11 2.69
CA LEU A 251 -6.52 -6.27 3.97
C LEU A 251 -8.03 -6.06 3.84
N GLU A 252 -8.43 -5.06 3.06
CA GLU A 252 -9.83 -4.78 2.78
C GLU A 252 -10.49 -5.94 2.02
N ALA A 253 -9.79 -6.52 1.04
CA ALA A 253 -10.27 -7.69 0.30
C ALA A 253 -10.36 -8.95 1.16
N MET A 254 -9.34 -9.23 1.99
CA MET A 254 -9.36 -10.36 2.92
C MET A 254 -10.47 -10.22 3.97
N ARG A 255 -10.78 -8.99 4.41
CA ARG A 255 -11.89 -8.69 5.29
C ARG A 255 -13.23 -9.06 4.66
N GLU A 256 -13.41 -8.82 3.36
CA GLU A 256 -14.59 -9.23 2.59
C GLU A 256 -14.59 -10.74 2.27
N GLY A 257 -13.52 -11.46 2.62
CA GLY A 257 -13.40 -12.89 2.35
C GLY A 257 -13.04 -13.21 0.91
N LEU A 258 -12.42 -12.28 0.18
CA LEU A 258 -11.94 -12.54 -1.17
C LEU A 258 -10.59 -13.25 -1.15
N PRO A 259 -10.40 -14.27 -2.00
CA PRO A 259 -9.09 -14.86 -2.27
C PRO A 259 -8.20 -13.83 -2.96
N ILE A 260 -6.89 -13.88 -2.66
CA ILE A 260 -5.93 -12.89 -3.12
C ILE A 260 -5.06 -13.44 -4.24
N VAL A 261 -5.09 -12.79 -5.40
CA VAL A 261 -4.13 -13.02 -6.49
C VAL A 261 -3.13 -11.85 -6.45
N SER A 262 -1.88 -12.12 -6.14
CA SER A 262 -0.89 -11.05 -6.00
C SER A 262 0.53 -11.54 -6.27
N THR A 263 1.50 -10.65 -6.10
CA THR A 263 2.92 -10.93 -6.26
C THR A 263 3.58 -11.12 -4.90
N ALA A 264 4.64 -11.92 -4.81
CA ALA A 264 5.39 -12.15 -3.58
C ALA A 264 6.40 -11.03 -3.31
N VAL A 265 5.95 -9.75 -3.25
CA VAL A 265 6.81 -8.58 -3.04
C VAL A 265 6.51 -7.87 -1.71
N GLY A 266 7.56 -7.30 -1.10
CA GLY A 266 7.44 -6.55 0.15
C GLY A 266 6.78 -7.34 1.27
N GLY A 267 5.77 -6.76 1.93
CA GLY A 267 5.00 -7.41 3.00
C GLY A 267 3.85 -8.30 2.53
N ILE A 268 3.63 -8.48 1.21
CA ILE A 268 2.53 -9.34 0.72
C ILE A 268 2.67 -10.78 1.18
N PRO A 269 3.87 -11.43 1.22
CA PRO A 269 4.02 -12.78 1.76
C PRO A 269 3.69 -12.94 3.24
N GLU A 270 3.60 -11.84 4.00
CA GLU A 270 3.13 -11.87 5.39
C GLU A 270 1.61 -11.96 5.51
N MET A 271 0.90 -11.59 4.43
CA MET A 271 -0.56 -11.58 4.31
C MET A 271 -1.11 -12.78 3.55
N VAL A 272 -0.43 -13.15 2.47
CA VAL A 272 -0.86 -14.19 1.53
C VAL A 272 0.07 -15.39 1.63
N GLU A 273 -0.54 -16.56 1.75
CA GLU A 273 0.12 -17.87 1.70
C GLU A 273 -0.37 -18.60 0.44
N ASP A 274 0.57 -18.94 -0.45
CA ASP A 274 0.28 -19.51 -1.77
C ASP A 274 -0.51 -20.83 -1.67
N GLY A 275 -1.60 -20.93 -2.42
CA GLY A 275 -2.51 -22.09 -2.39
C GLY A 275 -3.36 -22.22 -1.11
N VAL A 276 -3.23 -21.30 -0.13
CA VAL A 276 -3.97 -21.37 1.13
C VAL A 276 -5.06 -20.28 1.19
N ASN A 277 -4.71 -19.01 1.09
CA ASN A 277 -5.64 -17.89 1.14
C ASN A 277 -5.54 -16.99 -0.10
N GLY A 278 -4.76 -17.41 -1.09
CA GLY A 278 -4.54 -16.74 -2.35
C GLY A 278 -3.52 -17.50 -3.18
N ILE A 279 -3.10 -16.90 -4.29
CA ILE A 279 -2.07 -17.42 -5.17
C ILE A 279 -1.07 -16.32 -5.53
N PHE A 280 0.21 -16.70 -5.70
CA PHE A 280 1.21 -15.79 -6.21
C PHE A 280 1.37 -15.91 -7.72
N ILE A 281 1.46 -14.74 -8.35
CA ILE A 281 1.79 -14.58 -9.77
C ILE A 281 3.07 -13.75 -9.92
N ARG A 282 3.74 -13.84 -11.08
CA ARG A 282 4.82 -12.93 -11.42
C ARG A 282 4.27 -11.54 -11.75
N PRO A 283 4.97 -10.43 -11.40
CA PRO A 283 4.58 -9.08 -11.80
C PRO A 283 4.88 -8.85 -13.30
N SER A 284 4.11 -9.47 -14.16
CA SER A 284 4.27 -9.42 -15.62
C SER A 284 2.97 -9.80 -16.32
N THR A 285 2.85 -9.41 -17.58
CA THR A 285 1.77 -9.82 -18.46
C THR A 285 1.64 -11.34 -18.53
N GLU A 286 2.77 -12.07 -18.63
CA GLU A 286 2.79 -13.54 -18.64
C GLU A 286 2.27 -14.13 -17.32
N GLY A 287 2.59 -13.51 -16.17
CA GLY A 287 2.08 -13.94 -14.86
C GLY A 287 0.56 -13.85 -14.78
N VAL A 288 -0.02 -12.77 -15.29
CA VAL A 288 -1.49 -12.61 -15.35
C VAL A 288 -2.11 -13.56 -16.39
N LEU A 289 -1.49 -13.76 -17.55
CA LEU A 289 -1.93 -14.76 -18.53
C LEU A 289 -2.00 -16.16 -17.95
N ASN A 290 -0.93 -16.60 -17.29
CA ASN A 290 -0.87 -17.93 -16.65
C ASN A 290 -1.94 -18.09 -15.57
N PHE A 291 -2.23 -17.04 -14.81
CA PHE A 291 -3.35 -17.03 -13.87
C PHE A 291 -4.69 -17.22 -14.59
N LEU A 292 -4.96 -16.44 -15.65
CA LEU A 292 -6.22 -16.51 -16.40
C LEU A 292 -6.44 -17.87 -17.08
N HIS A 293 -5.39 -18.50 -17.61
CA HIS A 293 -5.48 -19.85 -18.17
C HIS A 293 -5.83 -20.92 -17.12
N ARG A 294 -5.51 -20.68 -15.86
CA ARG A 294 -5.72 -21.61 -14.76
C ARG A 294 -6.82 -21.16 -13.78
N ILE A 295 -7.61 -20.15 -14.13
CA ILE A 295 -8.59 -19.55 -13.23
C ILE A 295 -9.63 -20.56 -12.70
N ASN A 296 -9.94 -21.60 -13.49
CA ASN A 296 -10.87 -22.65 -13.12
C ASN A 296 -10.23 -23.79 -12.31
N ASP A 297 -8.91 -23.77 -12.06
CA ASP A 297 -8.21 -24.82 -11.31
C ASP A 297 -8.35 -24.68 -9.80
N TYR A 298 -8.91 -23.55 -9.31
CA TYR A 298 -8.89 -23.18 -7.89
C TYR A 298 -10.29 -23.18 -7.27
N ASP A 299 -10.38 -23.60 -6.03
CA ASP A 299 -11.56 -23.38 -5.18
C ASP A 299 -11.49 -21.97 -4.55
N TRP A 300 -12.00 -20.99 -5.29
CA TRP A 300 -11.98 -19.60 -4.87
C TRP A 300 -12.76 -19.34 -3.58
N CYS A 301 -13.85 -20.08 -3.35
CA CYS A 301 -14.64 -19.94 -2.12
C CYS A 301 -13.86 -20.41 -0.88
N LEU A 302 -13.12 -21.51 -1.01
CA LEU A 302 -12.27 -22.02 0.08
C LEU A 302 -11.09 -21.07 0.35
N LEU A 303 -10.39 -20.59 -0.70
CA LEU A 303 -9.31 -19.64 -0.56
C LEU A 303 -9.79 -18.33 0.09
N GLY A 304 -10.94 -17.83 -0.32
CA GLY A 304 -11.56 -16.63 0.25
C GLY A 304 -11.94 -16.79 1.71
N TYR A 305 -12.53 -17.92 2.09
CA TYR A 305 -12.80 -18.22 3.48
C TYR A 305 -11.54 -18.22 4.35
N LYS A 306 -10.45 -18.81 3.84
CA LYS A 306 -9.15 -18.81 4.53
C LYS A 306 -8.53 -17.41 4.57
N ALA A 307 -8.70 -16.58 3.54
CA ALA A 307 -8.28 -15.19 3.53
C ALA A 307 -9.00 -14.39 4.63
N ARG A 308 -10.31 -14.58 4.78
CA ARG A 308 -11.08 -13.99 5.88
C ARG A 308 -10.56 -14.42 7.25
N LYS A 309 -10.26 -15.71 7.45
CA LYS A 309 -9.70 -16.21 8.71
C LYS A 309 -8.31 -15.62 9.00
N THR A 310 -7.49 -15.45 7.99
CA THR A 310 -6.17 -14.80 8.13
C THR A 310 -6.34 -13.34 8.57
N TYR A 311 -7.29 -12.60 7.96
CA TYR A 311 -7.63 -11.23 8.37
C TYR A 311 -8.06 -11.18 9.84
N GLU A 312 -9.03 -12.01 10.26
CA GLU A 312 -9.56 -12.04 11.63
C GLU A 312 -8.44 -12.25 12.67
N ASN A 313 -7.50 -13.14 12.38
CA ASN A 313 -6.45 -13.55 13.30
C ASN A 313 -5.25 -12.60 13.35
N LYS A 314 -4.93 -11.91 12.23
CA LYS A 314 -3.67 -11.17 12.11
C LYS A 314 -3.86 -9.68 11.78
N PHE A 315 -4.92 -9.30 11.07
CA PHE A 315 -5.01 -8.00 10.41
C PHE A 315 -6.28 -7.19 10.75
N SER A 316 -7.02 -7.60 11.75
CA SER A 316 -8.11 -6.78 12.29
C SER A 316 -7.54 -5.60 13.10
N SER A 317 -8.26 -4.48 13.13
CA SER A 317 -7.88 -3.31 13.95
C SER A 317 -7.70 -3.67 15.42
N LYS A 318 -8.48 -4.64 15.93
CA LYS A 318 -8.33 -5.15 17.32
C LYS A 318 -6.94 -5.74 17.55
N VAL A 319 -6.44 -6.57 16.64
CA VAL A 319 -5.09 -7.16 16.72
C VAL A 319 -4.03 -6.08 16.63
N MET A 320 -4.16 -5.16 15.69
CA MET A 320 -3.25 -4.02 15.53
C MET A 320 -3.18 -3.18 16.82
N ILE A 321 -4.32 -2.81 17.39
CA ILE A 321 -4.40 -2.01 18.63
C ILE A 321 -3.72 -2.74 19.78
N LEU A 322 -4.00 -4.05 19.95
CA LEU A 322 -3.37 -4.87 21.00
C LEU A 322 -1.83 -4.86 20.87
N ASN A 323 -1.32 -4.99 19.65
CA ASN A 323 0.13 -4.95 19.39
C ASN A 323 0.74 -3.58 19.72
N TYR A 324 0.06 -2.48 19.39
CA TYR A 324 0.49 -1.13 19.79
C TYR A 324 0.44 -0.95 21.31
N CYS A 325 -0.61 -1.43 21.99
CA CYS A 325 -0.66 -1.41 23.46
C CYS A 325 0.52 -2.17 24.10
N ASN A 326 0.90 -3.32 23.53
CA ASN A 326 2.04 -4.09 23.99
C ASN A 326 3.39 -3.39 23.71
N LEU A 327 3.50 -2.67 22.58
CA LEU A 327 4.68 -1.86 22.27
C LEU A 327 4.87 -0.73 23.28
N LEU A 328 3.77 -0.11 23.74
CA LEU A 328 3.82 1.00 24.71
C LEU A 328 4.19 0.58 26.12
N LYS A 329 3.99 -0.68 26.50
CA LYS A 329 4.34 -1.23 27.81
C LYS A 329 5.84 -1.56 27.94
N LYS A 330 6.56 -1.64 26.83
CA LYS A 330 8.01 -1.85 26.72
C LYS A 330 8.74 -0.52 26.66
#